data_006fc4ae4e7805b7aaeeaa759538caaf
#
_entry.id   006fc4ae4e7805b7aaeeaa759538caaf
#
_cell.length_a   1.000
_cell.length_b   1.000
_cell.length_c   1.000
_cell.angle_alpha   90.00
_cell.angle_beta   90.00
_cell.angle_gamma   90.00
#
_symmetry.space_group_name_H-M   'P 1'
#
loop_
_entity.id
_entity.type
_entity.pdbx_description
1 polymer ?
#
loop_
_entity_poly.entity_id
_entity_poly.type
_entity_poly.pdbx_seq_one_letter_code
_entity_poly.pdbx_strand_id
1 'polypeptide(L)'
;MNCSRTATNDPARHRLPLPDDATMRSMLTGPAAKLPPINVFRALANAPSLAPDFLRYFAHLFEPLELDSRIERLLVLLTGKLCGCEYVWRQNVVVAKSLGIPDEQINELQKGNLEASCFSAVHKAAFRFLKEALEVVEVSDATYEEAEKHFSPRALTEILYVVGSYMLLSRLVRTGGIPLDDKPAEVPPGILK
;
A
#
# COMPACT_ATOMS: atom_id res chain seq x y z
N MET A 1 12.52 16.71 -3.38
CA MET A 1 13.12 16.39 -2.05
C MET A 1 13.86 15.07 -2.15
N ASN A 2 15.17 15.10 -1.99
CA ASN A 2 16.05 13.93 -2.17
C ASN A 2 15.88 12.95 -1.00
N CYS A 3 15.14 11.86 -1.18
CA CYS A 3 14.89 10.84 -0.15
C CYS A 3 16.01 9.78 -0.12
N SER A 4 17.27 10.20 -0.20
CA SER A 4 18.43 9.31 -0.12
C SER A 4 18.95 9.17 1.32
N ARG A 5 18.09 8.82 2.26
CA ARG A 5 18.54 8.20 3.52
C ARG A 5 18.20 6.72 3.44
N THR A 6 19.22 5.90 3.23
CA THR A 6 19.19 4.47 3.54
C THR A 6 18.81 4.32 5.01
N ALA A 7 17.52 4.21 5.27
CA ALA A 7 17.06 3.77 6.57
C ALA A 7 17.51 2.31 6.69
N THR A 8 18.58 2.08 7.42
CA THR A 8 18.97 0.75 7.85
C THR A 8 17.79 0.15 8.58
N ASN A 9 17.29 -0.99 8.11
CA ASN A 9 16.38 -1.85 8.83
C ASN A 9 17.16 -2.46 10.00
N ASP A 10 17.49 -1.63 10.98
CA ASP A 10 18.11 -2.06 12.23
C ASP A 10 16.97 -2.53 13.14
N PRO A 11 16.82 -3.85 13.37
CA PRO A 11 15.77 -4.39 14.23
C PRO A 11 15.89 -3.91 15.69
N ALA A 12 17.02 -3.33 16.08
CA ALA A 12 17.23 -2.73 17.41
C ALA A 12 16.60 -1.34 17.58
N ARG A 13 16.04 -0.74 16.54
CA ARG A 13 15.51 0.64 16.55
C ARG A 13 13.98 0.71 16.57
N HIS A 14 13.32 -0.09 17.41
CA HIS A 14 11.91 0.11 17.70
C HIS A 14 11.69 1.45 18.40
N ARG A 15 11.08 2.42 17.69
CA ARG A 15 10.75 3.73 18.26
C ARG A 15 9.32 3.78 18.79
N LEU A 16 8.41 3.04 18.13
CA LEU A 16 7.03 2.90 18.57
C LEU A 16 6.86 1.51 19.18
N PRO A 17 6.23 1.39 20.36
CA PRO A 17 5.91 0.09 20.91
C PRO A 17 4.93 -0.65 19.99
N LEU A 18 4.98 -1.98 20.08
CA LEU A 18 4.02 -2.85 19.42
C LEU A 18 3.07 -3.40 20.51
N PRO A 19 1.87 -2.85 20.62
CA PRO A 19 0.83 -3.42 21.49
C PRO A 19 0.60 -4.89 21.18
N ASP A 20 0.17 -5.65 22.18
CA ASP A 20 -0.09 -7.06 22.04
C ASP A 20 -1.30 -7.37 21.13
N ASP A 21 -1.45 -8.65 20.79
CA ASP A 21 -2.54 -9.12 19.95
C ASP A 21 -3.92 -8.85 20.54
N ALA A 22 -4.07 -8.88 21.87
CA ALA A 22 -5.34 -8.65 22.52
C ALA A 22 -5.77 -7.19 22.35
N THR A 23 -4.84 -6.25 22.56
CA THR A 23 -5.05 -4.81 22.34
C THR A 23 -5.42 -4.53 20.89
N MET A 24 -4.65 -5.07 19.96
CA MET A 24 -4.92 -4.89 18.53
C MET A 24 -6.29 -5.48 18.14
N ARG A 25 -6.61 -6.71 18.56
CA ARG A 25 -7.88 -7.38 18.25
C ARG A 25 -9.09 -6.64 18.82
N SER A 26 -8.96 -5.99 19.97
CA SER A 26 -10.05 -5.20 20.54
C SER A 26 -10.49 -4.01 19.67
N MET A 27 -9.62 -3.58 18.76
CA MET A 27 -9.88 -2.49 17.81
C MET A 27 -10.43 -2.96 16.46
N LEU A 28 -10.35 -4.27 16.19
CA LEU A 28 -10.84 -4.88 14.94
C LEU A 28 -12.33 -5.17 15.04
N THR A 29 -13.15 -4.25 14.56
CA THR A 29 -14.62 -4.39 14.56
C THR A 29 -15.18 -4.29 13.13
N GLY A 30 -16.35 -4.90 12.90
CA GLY A 30 -17.00 -4.86 11.60
C GLY A 30 -16.10 -5.39 10.46
N PRO A 31 -15.96 -4.68 9.33
CA PRO A 31 -15.10 -5.09 8.21
C PRO A 31 -13.64 -5.33 8.61
N ALA A 32 -13.13 -4.54 9.57
CA ALA A 32 -11.75 -4.66 10.04
C ALA A 32 -11.46 -5.98 10.78
N ALA A 33 -12.48 -6.71 11.26
CA ALA A 33 -12.28 -7.99 11.94
C ALA A 33 -11.58 -9.05 11.07
N LYS A 34 -11.59 -8.88 9.75
CA LYS A 34 -10.91 -9.75 8.79
C LYS A 34 -9.43 -9.40 8.58
N LEU A 35 -8.98 -8.24 9.06
CA LEU A 35 -7.59 -7.83 8.89
C LEU A 35 -6.64 -8.71 9.74
N PRO A 36 -5.49 -9.11 9.19
CA PRO A 36 -4.52 -9.93 9.93
C PRO A 36 -3.84 -9.10 11.04
N PRO A 37 -3.44 -9.73 12.17
CA PRO A 37 -2.77 -9.05 13.27
C PRO A 37 -1.28 -8.79 12.98
N ILE A 38 -0.97 -8.07 11.92
CA ILE A 38 0.40 -7.73 11.52
C ILE A 38 0.95 -6.51 12.26
N ASN A 39 2.27 -6.41 12.32
CA ASN A 39 2.97 -5.42 13.13
C ASN A 39 2.59 -3.96 12.79
N VAL A 40 2.34 -3.64 11.52
CA VAL A 40 1.91 -2.28 11.14
C VAL A 40 0.54 -1.93 11.74
N PHE A 41 -0.38 -2.88 11.83
CA PHE A 41 -1.69 -2.64 12.45
C PHE A 41 -1.60 -2.59 13.97
N ARG A 42 -0.70 -3.38 14.59
CA ARG A 42 -0.38 -3.23 16.01
C ARG A 42 0.17 -1.83 16.31
N ALA A 43 1.06 -1.31 15.46
CA ALA A 43 1.61 0.02 15.63
C ALA A 43 0.55 1.14 15.58
N LEU A 44 -0.52 0.98 14.78
CA LEU A 44 -1.65 1.91 14.77
C LEU A 44 -2.37 1.97 16.11
N ALA A 45 -2.37 0.87 16.87
CA ALA A 45 -3.02 0.80 18.20
C ALA A 45 -2.39 1.72 19.25
N ASN A 46 -1.22 2.31 18.99
CA ASN A 46 -0.68 3.41 19.82
C ASN A 46 -1.54 4.67 19.78
N ALA A 47 -2.49 4.79 18.85
CA ALA A 47 -3.47 5.86 18.78
C ALA A 47 -4.89 5.29 18.90
N PRO A 48 -5.31 4.87 20.12
CA PRO A 48 -6.54 4.09 20.32
C PRO A 48 -7.82 4.82 19.92
N SER A 49 -7.82 6.14 19.90
CA SER A 49 -8.96 6.94 19.42
C SER A 49 -9.09 7.00 17.90
N LEU A 50 -8.03 6.71 17.14
CA LEU A 50 -8.01 6.81 15.68
C LEU A 50 -7.92 5.43 15.00
N ALA A 51 -7.23 4.50 15.63
CA ALA A 51 -6.95 3.20 15.03
C ALA A 51 -8.20 2.41 14.61
N PRO A 52 -9.29 2.34 15.41
CA PRO A 52 -10.48 1.59 15.01
C PRO A 52 -11.12 2.13 13.73
N ASP A 53 -11.23 3.46 13.60
CA ASP A 53 -11.85 4.10 12.44
C ASP A 53 -10.96 3.98 11.21
N PHE A 54 -9.64 4.16 11.37
CA PHE A 54 -8.70 3.94 10.28
C PHE A 54 -8.70 2.49 9.80
N LEU A 55 -8.68 1.51 10.70
CA LEU A 55 -8.69 0.09 10.33
C LEU A 55 -9.99 -0.30 9.63
N ARG A 56 -11.13 0.25 10.04
CA ARG A 56 -12.41 0.05 9.36
C ARG A 56 -12.40 0.63 7.96
N TYR A 57 -11.94 1.88 7.81
CA TYR A 57 -11.75 2.51 6.51
C TYR A 57 -10.79 1.70 5.64
N PHE A 58 -9.64 1.29 6.19
CA PHE A 58 -8.62 0.53 5.46
C PHE A 58 -9.14 -0.83 4.98
N ALA A 59 -10.01 -1.48 5.76
CA ALA A 59 -10.64 -2.74 5.36
C ALA A 59 -11.53 -2.59 4.12
N HIS A 60 -12.17 -1.42 3.91
CA HIS A 60 -12.95 -1.15 2.72
C HIS A 60 -12.11 -1.07 1.44
N LEU A 61 -10.79 -0.82 1.54
CA LEU A 61 -9.92 -0.87 0.36
C LEU A 61 -9.75 -2.29 -0.21
N PHE A 62 -10.13 -3.32 0.55
CA PHE A 62 -10.16 -4.72 0.09
C PHE A 62 -11.54 -5.16 -0.41
N GLU A 63 -12.56 -4.30 -0.30
CA GLU A 63 -13.86 -4.53 -0.93
C GLU A 63 -13.79 -4.22 -2.43
N PRO A 64 -14.77 -4.65 -3.25
CA PRO A 64 -14.77 -4.35 -4.67
C PRO A 64 -14.76 -2.85 -4.94
N LEU A 65 -13.64 -2.36 -5.45
CA LEU A 65 -13.50 -1.02 -5.98
C LEU A 65 -13.92 -1.01 -7.46
N GLU A 66 -14.09 0.16 -8.06
CA GLU A 66 -14.16 0.31 -9.52
C GLU A 66 -12.77 0.12 -10.13
N LEU A 67 -11.73 0.51 -9.39
CA LEU A 67 -10.34 0.28 -9.77
C LEU A 67 -10.06 -1.23 -9.82
N ASP A 68 -9.55 -1.69 -10.97
CA ASP A 68 -9.14 -3.10 -11.13
C ASP A 68 -8.16 -3.54 -10.04
N SER A 69 -8.42 -4.70 -9.43
CA SER A 69 -7.66 -5.18 -8.27
C SER A 69 -6.18 -5.47 -8.55
N ARG A 70 -5.83 -5.82 -9.80
CA ARG A 70 -4.43 -6.01 -10.20
C ARG A 70 -3.72 -4.68 -10.37
N ILE A 71 -4.40 -3.68 -10.96
CA ILE A 71 -3.87 -2.31 -11.08
C ILE A 71 -3.70 -1.74 -9.67
N GLU A 72 -4.72 -1.84 -8.82
CA GLU A 72 -4.64 -1.41 -7.42
C GLU A 72 -3.40 -1.99 -6.73
N ARG A 73 -3.17 -3.30 -6.86
CA ARG A 73 -2.06 -3.98 -6.20
C ARG A 73 -0.69 -3.59 -6.77
N LEU A 74 -0.60 -3.35 -8.07
CA LEU A 74 0.63 -2.79 -8.67
C LEU A 74 0.92 -1.38 -8.14
N LEU A 75 -0.12 -0.55 -7.95
CA LEU A 75 0.03 0.78 -7.35
C LEU A 75 0.48 0.73 -5.89
N VAL A 76 -0.02 -0.24 -5.11
CA VAL A 76 0.46 -0.47 -3.73
C VAL A 76 1.93 -0.87 -3.71
N LEU A 77 2.36 -1.78 -4.59
CA LEU A 77 3.77 -2.16 -4.71
C LEU A 77 4.63 -0.96 -5.10
N LEU A 78 4.19 -0.17 -6.09
CA LEU A 78 4.90 1.03 -6.52
C LEU A 78 4.99 2.07 -5.40
N THR A 79 3.92 2.27 -4.62
CA THR A 79 3.93 3.15 -3.44
C THR A 79 4.98 2.69 -2.42
N GLY A 80 5.01 1.39 -2.11
CA GLY A 80 6.02 0.80 -1.22
C GLY A 80 7.44 1.05 -1.72
N LYS A 81 7.66 0.87 -3.01
CA LYS A 81 8.95 1.10 -3.69
C LYS A 81 9.37 2.58 -3.61
N LEU A 82 8.50 3.50 -4.01
CA LEU A 82 8.80 4.94 -4.02
C LEU A 82 8.98 5.50 -2.61
N CYS A 83 8.23 4.99 -1.62
CA CYS A 83 8.42 5.32 -0.21
C CYS A 83 9.66 4.64 0.41
N GLY A 84 10.34 3.73 -0.29
CA GLY A 84 11.45 2.94 0.24
C GLY A 84 11.03 2.08 1.43
N CYS A 85 9.79 1.58 1.44
CA CYS A 85 9.21 0.81 2.53
C CYS A 85 9.20 -0.69 2.21
N GLU A 86 10.25 -1.39 2.63
CA GLU A 86 10.40 -2.84 2.44
C GLU A 86 9.24 -3.63 3.04
N TYR A 87 8.69 -3.16 4.17
CA TYR A 87 7.54 -3.77 4.82
C TYR A 87 6.31 -3.82 3.89
N VAL A 88 5.94 -2.66 3.33
CA VAL A 88 4.81 -2.57 2.39
C VAL A 88 5.07 -3.43 1.17
N TRP A 89 6.29 -3.40 0.62
CA TRP A 89 6.66 -4.22 -0.51
C TRP A 89 6.45 -5.71 -0.23
N ARG A 90 7.08 -6.26 0.81
CA ARG A 90 7.03 -7.71 1.12
C ARG A 90 5.64 -8.19 1.42
N GLN A 91 4.87 -7.46 2.22
CA GLN A 91 3.49 -7.83 2.54
C GLN A 91 2.61 -7.90 1.29
N ASN A 92 2.85 -7.03 0.31
CA ASN A 92 1.99 -6.93 -0.86
C ASN A 92 2.46 -7.75 -2.08
N VAL A 93 3.70 -8.23 -2.13
CA VAL A 93 4.13 -9.19 -3.16
C VAL A 93 3.32 -10.50 -3.07
N VAL A 94 3.06 -11.00 -1.86
CA VAL A 94 2.25 -12.22 -1.68
C VAL A 94 0.83 -12.01 -2.21
N VAL A 95 0.24 -10.86 -1.92
CA VAL A 95 -1.09 -10.46 -2.41
C VAL A 95 -1.09 -10.32 -3.94
N ALA A 96 -0.07 -9.70 -4.51
CA ALA A 96 0.07 -9.56 -5.96
C ALA A 96 0.11 -10.92 -6.67
N LYS A 97 0.87 -11.86 -6.12
CA LYS A 97 0.95 -13.23 -6.66
C LYS A 97 -0.38 -13.97 -6.55
N SER A 98 -1.11 -13.81 -5.46
CA SER A 98 -2.44 -14.44 -5.29
C SER A 98 -3.50 -13.88 -6.26
N LEU A 99 -3.34 -12.63 -6.71
CA LEU A 99 -4.15 -12.01 -7.78
C LEU A 99 -3.71 -12.42 -9.19
N GLY A 100 -2.69 -13.27 -9.30
CA GLY A 100 -2.14 -13.72 -10.59
C GLY A 100 -1.38 -12.63 -11.35
N ILE A 101 -0.81 -11.64 -10.65
CA ILE A 101 0.11 -10.68 -11.27
C ILE A 101 1.39 -11.40 -11.63
N PRO A 102 1.86 -11.32 -12.91
CA PRO A 102 3.06 -11.99 -13.37
C PRO A 102 4.30 -11.54 -12.60
N ASP A 103 5.19 -12.50 -12.29
CA ASP A 103 6.48 -12.20 -11.65
C ASP A 103 7.32 -11.18 -12.45
N GLU A 104 7.20 -11.16 -13.77
CA GLU A 104 7.85 -10.16 -14.63
C GLU A 104 7.42 -8.74 -14.25
N GLN A 105 6.13 -8.47 -14.08
CA GLN A 105 5.62 -7.16 -13.70
C GLN A 105 6.12 -6.75 -12.30
N ILE A 106 6.11 -7.68 -11.34
CA ILE A 106 6.62 -7.44 -9.99
C ILE A 106 8.12 -7.10 -10.04
N ASN A 107 8.90 -7.85 -10.82
CA ASN A 107 10.34 -7.64 -10.96
C ASN A 107 10.67 -6.30 -11.65
N GLU A 108 9.91 -5.92 -12.68
CA GLU A 108 10.14 -4.63 -13.36
C GLU A 108 9.78 -3.45 -12.44
N LEU A 109 8.69 -3.55 -11.65
CA LEU A 109 8.40 -2.55 -10.59
C LEU A 109 9.53 -2.48 -9.56
N GLN A 110 10.09 -3.63 -9.14
CA GLN A 110 11.19 -3.66 -8.18
C GLN A 110 12.45 -2.96 -8.72
N LYS A 111 12.73 -3.07 -10.02
CA LYS A 111 13.80 -2.34 -10.70
C LYS A 111 13.47 -0.85 -10.89
N GLY A 112 12.20 -0.47 -10.82
CA GLY A 112 11.74 0.88 -11.14
C GLY A 112 11.53 1.12 -12.64
N ASN A 113 11.46 0.05 -13.44
CA ASN A 113 11.24 0.13 -14.89
C ASN A 113 9.74 0.17 -15.21
N LEU A 114 9.14 1.35 -15.09
CA LEU A 114 7.70 1.57 -15.28
C LEU A 114 7.28 1.55 -16.76
N GLU A 115 8.24 1.62 -17.69
CA GLU A 115 7.99 1.62 -19.14
C GLU A 115 8.20 0.23 -19.78
N ALA A 116 8.46 -0.81 -18.97
CA ALA A 116 8.65 -2.17 -19.47
C ALA A 116 7.49 -2.64 -20.37
N SER A 117 7.80 -3.51 -21.33
CA SER A 117 6.83 -4.03 -22.31
C SER A 117 5.71 -4.87 -21.70
N CYS A 118 5.92 -5.41 -20.50
CA CYS A 118 4.89 -6.16 -19.76
C CYS A 118 3.79 -5.26 -19.17
N PHE A 119 3.93 -3.94 -19.24
CA PHE A 119 2.91 -2.97 -18.80
C PHE A 119 2.14 -2.39 -19.98
N SER A 120 0.81 -2.47 -19.91
CA SER A 120 -0.09 -1.83 -20.87
C SER A 120 -0.11 -0.30 -20.71
N ALA A 121 -0.73 0.40 -21.68
CA ALA A 121 -0.94 1.85 -21.58
C ALA A 121 -1.68 2.25 -20.30
N VAL A 122 -2.69 1.46 -19.89
CA VAL A 122 -3.45 1.69 -18.65
C VAL A 122 -2.54 1.62 -17.41
N HIS A 123 -1.68 0.61 -17.33
CA HIS A 123 -0.71 0.51 -16.22
C HIS A 123 0.20 1.73 -16.17
N LYS A 124 0.75 2.14 -17.32
CA LYS A 124 1.69 3.27 -17.40
C LYS A 124 1.02 4.60 -17.02
N ALA A 125 -0.23 4.81 -17.45
CA ALA A 125 -1.02 5.98 -17.05
C ALA A 125 -1.23 6.01 -15.53
N ALA A 126 -1.63 4.88 -14.93
CA ALA A 126 -1.79 4.76 -13.48
C ALA A 126 -0.48 5.01 -12.72
N PHE A 127 0.64 4.50 -13.22
CA PHE A 127 1.95 4.70 -12.58
C PHE A 127 2.42 6.15 -12.61
N ARG A 128 2.21 6.86 -13.73
CA ARG A 128 2.53 8.29 -13.85
C ARG A 128 1.67 9.11 -12.90
N PHE A 129 0.36 8.86 -12.90
CA PHE A 129 -0.58 9.53 -12.00
C PHE A 129 -0.18 9.33 -10.53
N LEU A 130 0.07 8.09 -10.10
CA LEU A 130 0.53 7.79 -8.75
C LEU A 130 1.83 8.52 -8.43
N LYS A 131 2.81 8.45 -9.34
CA LYS A 131 4.15 9.01 -9.09
C LYS A 131 4.08 10.51 -8.85
N GLU A 132 3.37 11.26 -9.68
CA GLU A 132 3.20 12.70 -9.49
C GLU A 132 2.41 13.01 -8.21
N ALA A 133 1.29 12.31 -7.95
CA ALA A 133 0.52 12.49 -6.73
C ALA A 133 1.34 12.22 -5.45
N LEU A 134 2.30 11.29 -5.52
CA LEU A 134 3.15 10.95 -4.37
C LEU A 134 4.34 11.90 -4.20
N GLU A 135 5.01 12.27 -5.30
CA GLU A 135 6.26 13.03 -5.26
C GLU A 135 6.03 14.54 -5.19
N VAL A 136 4.98 15.05 -5.87
CA VAL A 136 4.72 16.47 -6.06
C VAL A 136 3.44 16.92 -5.37
N VAL A 137 2.56 15.97 -4.95
CA VAL A 137 1.23 16.19 -4.35
C VAL A 137 0.17 16.57 -5.38
N GLU A 138 0.53 17.29 -6.41
CA GLU A 138 -0.34 17.75 -7.50
C GLU A 138 0.00 16.98 -8.78
N VAL A 139 -1.03 16.49 -9.45
CA VAL A 139 -0.89 15.82 -10.74
C VAL A 139 -1.00 16.88 -11.84
N SER A 140 -0.05 16.89 -12.78
CA SER A 140 -0.08 17.81 -13.92
C SER A 140 -1.30 17.57 -14.83
N ASP A 141 -1.79 18.62 -15.50
CA ASP A 141 -2.92 18.51 -16.43
C ASP A 141 -2.68 17.43 -17.48
N ALA A 142 -1.49 17.36 -18.05
CA ALA A 142 -1.14 16.37 -19.07
C ALA A 142 -1.23 14.92 -18.55
N THR A 143 -0.78 14.67 -17.31
CA THR A 143 -0.88 13.36 -16.67
C THR A 143 -2.31 13.04 -16.29
N TYR A 144 -3.08 14.03 -15.83
CA TYR A 144 -4.49 13.87 -15.52
C TYR A 144 -5.32 13.55 -16.79
N GLU A 145 -5.15 14.31 -17.88
CA GLU A 145 -5.79 14.08 -19.17
C GLU A 145 -5.46 12.70 -19.78
N GLU A 146 -4.24 12.19 -19.55
CA GLU A 146 -3.90 10.83 -19.98
C GLU A 146 -4.59 9.78 -19.11
N ALA A 147 -4.64 9.99 -17.79
CA ALA A 147 -5.26 9.06 -16.86
C ALA A 147 -6.78 8.98 -17.06
N GLU A 148 -7.48 10.10 -17.32
CA GLU A 148 -8.94 10.11 -17.52
C GLU A 148 -9.40 9.38 -18.79
N LYS A 149 -8.51 9.10 -19.75
CA LYS A 149 -8.81 8.23 -20.90
C LYS A 149 -9.04 6.77 -20.49
N HIS A 150 -8.53 6.38 -19.32
CA HIS A 150 -8.52 5.01 -18.82
C HIS A 150 -9.31 4.81 -17.54
N PHE A 151 -9.49 5.85 -16.74
CA PHE A 151 -10.09 5.79 -15.41
C PHE A 151 -11.20 6.82 -15.25
N SER A 152 -12.31 6.40 -14.68
CA SER A 152 -13.38 7.32 -14.28
C SER A 152 -12.92 8.24 -13.13
N PRO A 153 -13.63 9.33 -12.84
CA PRO A 153 -13.37 10.15 -11.65
C PRO A 153 -13.41 9.35 -10.35
N ARG A 154 -14.25 8.30 -10.27
CA ARG A 154 -14.30 7.41 -9.12
C ARG A 154 -13.02 6.59 -9.00
N ALA A 155 -12.59 5.94 -10.07
CA ALA A 155 -11.36 5.15 -10.07
C ALA A 155 -10.11 6.00 -9.75
N LEU A 156 -10.01 7.23 -10.30
CA LEU A 156 -8.94 8.18 -9.95
C LEU A 156 -8.95 8.56 -8.47
N THR A 157 -10.14 8.78 -7.90
CA THR A 157 -10.29 9.04 -6.47
C THR A 157 -9.89 7.82 -5.65
N GLU A 158 -10.28 6.60 -6.05
CA GLU A 158 -9.89 5.35 -5.40
C GLU A 158 -8.35 5.16 -5.42
N ILE A 159 -7.66 5.53 -6.52
CA ILE A 159 -6.19 5.55 -6.57
C ILE A 159 -5.62 6.44 -5.47
N LEU A 160 -6.14 7.65 -5.29
CA LEU A 160 -5.65 8.57 -4.26
C LEU A 160 -5.88 8.05 -2.85
N TYR A 161 -7.03 7.40 -2.59
CA TYR A 161 -7.30 6.74 -1.30
C TYR A 161 -6.31 5.60 -1.02
N VAL A 162 -6.08 4.74 -2.00
CA VAL A 162 -5.12 3.63 -1.89
C VAL A 162 -3.72 4.15 -1.63
N VAL A 163 -3.23 5.05 -2.49
CA VAL A 163 -1.87 5.61 -2.40
C VAL A 163 -1.68 6.35 -1.06
N GLY A 164 -2.62 7.22 -0.69
CA GLY A 164 -2.56 7.97 0.57
C GLY A 164 -2.50 7.06 1.80
N SER A 165 -3.29 5.99 1.82
CA SER A 165 -3.30 5.01 2.91
C SER A 165 -1.95 4.28 3.03
N TYR A 166 -1.41 3.79 1.92
CA TYR A 166 -0.12 3.10 1.94
C TYR A 166 1.07 4.04 2.17
N MET A 167 0.95 5.33 1.80
CA MET A 167 1.91 6.36 2.21
C MET A 167 1.90 6.59 3.72
N LEU A 168 0.72 6.63 4.36
CA LEU A 168 0.61 6.74 5.81
C LEU A 168 1.25 5.52 6.49
N LEU A 169 0.91 4.31 6.05
CA LEU A 169 1.52 3.09 6.60
C LEU A 169 3.04 3.06 6.39
N SER A 170 3.54 3.49 5.23
CA SER A 170 4.98 3.56 4.97
C SER A 170 5.68 4.54 5.91
N ARG A 171 5.07 5.70 6.20
CA ARG A 171 5.61 6.66 7.19
C ARG A 171 5.60 6.08 8.60
N LEU A 172 4.51 5.43 9.01
CA LEU A 172 4.40 4.78 10.31
C LEU A 172 5.49 3.72 10.49
N VAL A 173 5.64 2.82 9.51
CA VAL A 173 6.65 1.75 9.52
C VAL A 173 8.06 2.32 9.60
N ARG A 174 8.41 3.23 8.69
CA ARG A 174 9.78 3.75 8.61
C ARG A 174 10.15 4.66 9.76
N THR A 175 9.23 5.52 10.21
CA THR A 175 9.45 6.43 11.33
C THR A 175 9.44 5.68 12.65
N GLY A 176 8.51 4.74 12.81
CA GLY A 176 8.35 3.95 14.03
C GLY A 176 9.37 2.82 14.19
N GLY A 177 10.11 2.49 13.13
CA GLY A 177 11.03 1.35 13.14
C GLY A 177 10.29 0.01 13.30
N ILE A 178 9.12 -0.12 12.67
CA ILE A 178 8.28 -1.32 12.77
C ILE A 178 8.96 -2.47 12.05
N PRO A 179 9.23 -3.60 12.73
CA PRO A 179 9.88 -4.74 12.12
C PRO A 179 8.99 -5.45 11.13
N LEU A 180 9.61 -6.18 10.22
CA LEU A 180 8.90 -7.15 9.38
C LEU A 180 8.21 -8.17 10.27
N ASP A 181 7.06 -8.67 9.82
CA ASP A 181 6.47 -9.86 10.41
C ASP A 181 7.32 -11.09 10.05
N ASP A 182 7.35 -12.09 10.90
CA ASP A 182 8.08 -13.35 10.66
C ASP A 182 7.65 -14.01 9.34
N LYS A 183 6.38 -13.87 9.01
CA LYS A 183 5.79 -14.28 7.72
C LYS A 183 4.91 -13.17 7.19
N PRO A 184 4.87 -12.96 5.85
CA PRO A 184 3.85 -12.10 5.26
C PRO A 184 2.44 -12.57 5.67
N ALA A 185 1.54 -11.61 5.83
CA ALA A 185 0.16 -11.94 6.15
C ALA A 185 -0.45 -12.84 5.07
N GLU A 186 -1.07 -13.92 5.49
CA GLU A 186 -1.94 -14.69 4.59
C GLU A 186 -3.14 -13.79 4.24
N VAL A 187 -3.47 -13.76 2.95
CA VAL A 187 -4.67 -13.06 2.50
C VAL A 187 -5.87 -13.92 2.85
N PRO A 188 -6.75 -13.47 3.75
CA PRO A 188 -7.91 -14.29 4.12
C PRO A 188 -8.76 -14.59 2.89
N PRO A 189 -9.30 -15.81 2.76
CA PRO A 189 -10.22 -16.16 1.68
C PRO A 189 -11.39 -15.14 1.64
N GLY A 190 -11.65 -14.57 0.46
CA GLY A 190 -12.77 -13.63 0.25
C GLY A 190 -12.49 -12.17 0.61
N ILE A 191 -11.25 -11.79 0.92
CA ILE A 191 -10.83 -10.38 0.97
C ILE A 191 -10.45 -9.87 -0.42
N LEU A 192 -9.91 -10.74 -1.27
CA LEU A 192 -9.64 -10.42 -2.68
C LEU A 192 -10.76 -10.99 -3.53
N LYS A 193 -11.53 -10.13 -4.16
CA LYS A 193 -12.50 -10.51 -5.19
C LYS A 193 -12.06 -9.97 -6.53
#